data_eb13121a0c9098c45fc3595f68c39753
#
_entry.id   eb13121a0c9098c45fc3595f68c39753
#
_cell.length_a   1.000
_cell.length_b   1.000
_cell.length_c   1.000
_cell.angle_alpha   90.00
_cell.angle_beta   90.00
_cell.angle_gamma   90.00
#
_symmetry.space_group_name_H-M   'P 1'
#
loop_
_entity.id
_entity.type
_entity.pdbx_description
1 polymer ?
#
loop_
_entity_poly.entity_id
_entity_poly.type
_entity_poly.pdbx_seq_one_letter_code
_entity_poly.pdbx_strand_id
1 'polypeptide(L)'
;IQHPTKEGHRLRYACIEGPEIAVYHRGRLTGETEIVLPEYWVNLVHQDSITVSVTPIGAQQDIVVKDFDNTKIVLQHVGGNASGGDIDCFYHVYGERKDLNPLIIDYEGKTWEDYPDPNVFMAPDDEDRNILDERYRGPRNTITK
;
A
#
# COMPACT_ATOMS: atom_id res chain seq x y z
N ILE A 1 4.67 -5.93 10.23
CA ILE A 1 6.04 -5.87 9.70
C ILE A 1 6.90 -4.92 10.53
N GLN A 2 8.21 -5.07 10.46
CA GLN A 2 9.14 -4.08 11.02
C GLN A 2 8.95 -2.74 10.31
N HIS A 3 9.07 -1.64 11.05
CA HIS A 3 8.94 -0.31 10.44
C HIS A 3 10.17 -0.01 9.56
N PRO A 4 10.00 0.30 8.26
CA PRO A 4 11.13 0.38 7.32
C PRO A 4 12.13 1.50 7.60
N THR A 5 11.73 2.54 8.36
CA THR A 5 12.53 3.73 8.62
C THR A 5 12.71 4.08 10.10
N LYS A 6 12.00 3.42 11.01
CA LYS A 6 12.05 3.72 12.45
C LYS A 6 12.45 2.47 13.24
N GLU A 7 13.63 2.48 13.83
CA GLU A 7 14.10 1.40 14.70
C GLU A 7 13.17 1.25 15.93
N GLY A 8 12.89 0.01 16.33
CA GLY A 8 12.02 -0.31 17.45
C GLY A 8 10.52 -0.09 17.22
N HIS A 9 10.12 0.28 15.99
CA HIS A 9 8.72 0.45 15.60
C HIS A 9 8.27 -0.66 14.65
N ARG A 10 6.96 -0.86 14.61
CA ARG A 10 6.31 -1.82 13.71
C ARG A 10 5.17 -1.17 12.96
N LEU A 11 4.90 -1.66 11.75
CA LEU A 11 3.69 -1.34 10.99
C LEU A 11 2.73 -2.52 11.00
N ARG A 12 1.45 -2.22 11.19
CA ARG A 12 0.38 -3.18 11.04
C ARG A 12 -0.58 -2.70 9.96
N TYR A 13 -0.61 -3.42 8.86
CA TYR A 13 -1.57 -3.21 7.79
C TYR A 13 -2.64 -4.28 7.79
N ALA A 14 -3.87 -3.89 7.43
CA ALA A 14 -4.91 -4.82 7.03
C ALA A 14 -4.82 -5.06 5.52
N CYS A 15 -5.34 -6.20 5.07
CA CYS A 15 -5.25 -6.60 3.68
C CYS A 15 -6.45 -6.11 2.85
N ILE A 16 -6.17 -5.68 1.62
CA ILE A 16 -7.10 -5.69 0.50
C ILE A 16 -6.60 -6.80 -0.42
N GLU A 17 -7.48 -7.71 -0.81
CA GLU A 17 -7.11 -8.78 -1.74
C GLU A 17 -6.86 -8.22 -3.14
N GLY A 18 -5.75 -8.62 -3.73
CA GLY A 18 -5.32 -8.18 -5.05
C GLY A 18 -4.21 -9.04 -5.62
N PRO A 19 -3.84 -8.84 -6.88
CA PRO A 19 -2.86 -9.67 -7.58
C PRO A 19 -1.41 -9.33 -7.22
N GLU A 20 -1.18 -8.33 -6.38
CA GLU A 20 0.14 -7.89 -5.97
C GLU A 20 0.18 -7.58 -4.47
N ILE A 21 1.37 -7.62 -3.89
CA ILE A 21 1.58 -7.22 -2.52
C ILE A 21 1.81 -5.70 -2.51
N ALA A 22 0.74 -4.94 -2.36
CA ALA A 22 0.74 -3.50 -2.45
C ALA A 22 0.29 -2.82 -1.16
N VAL A 23 0.58 -1.54 -1.08
CA VAL A 23 0.05 -0.62 -0.07
C VAL A 23 -0.65 0.54 -0.77
N TYR A 24 -1.55 1.20 -0.06
CA TYR A 24 -2.23 2.38 -0.57
C TYR A 24 -2.20 3.54 0.41
N HIS A 25 -2.32 4.73 -0.14
CA HIS A 25 -2.53 5.97 0.58
C HIS A 25 -3.64 6.75 -0.11
N ARG A 26 -4.68 7.13 0.63
CA ARG A 26 -5.83 7.82 0.06
C ARG A 26 -6.28 8.97 0.93
N GLY A 27 -6.94 9.94 0.33
CA GLY A 27 -7.49 11.06 1.06
C GLY A 27 -8.14 12.08 0.15
N ARG A 28 -8.27 13.29 0.67
CA ARG A 28 -8.73 14.48 -0.04
C ARG A 28 -7.63 15.52 -0.04
N LEU A 29 -7.40 16.13 -1.19
CA LEU A 29 -6.49 17.26 -1.36
C LEU A 29 -7.32 18.50 -1.69
N THR A 30 -7.12 19.56 -0.91
CA THR A 30 -7.85 20.83 -1.08
C THR A 30 -6.87 22.00 -1.04
N GLY A 31 -6.84 22.78 -2.11
CA GLY A 31 -6.05 24.02 -2.18
C GLY A 31 -4.54 23.84 -2.25
N GLU A 32 -4.06 22.62 -2.49
CA GLU A 32 -2.66 22.27 -2.55
C GLU A 32 -2.35 21.45 -3.81
N THR A 33 -1.06 21.38 -4.17
CA THR A 33 -0.59 20.62 -5.35
C THR A 33 0.13 19.31 -4.99
N GLU A 34 0.50 19.12 -3.73
CA GLU A 34 1.30 17.97 -3.32
C GLU A 34 0.52 17.02 -2.42
N ILE A 35 0.51 15.74 -2.79
CA ILE A 35 0.10 14.65 -1.91
C ILE A 35 1.37 14.13 -1.23
N VAL A 36 1.48 14.33 0.08
CA VAL A 36 2.61 13.82 0.87
C VAL A 36 2.36 12.36 1.22
N LEU A 37 3.27 11.49 0.81
CA LEU A 37 3.22 10.07 1.10
C LEU A 37 3.80 9.78 2.49
N PRO A 38 3.42 8.66 3.13
CA PRO A 38 4.04 8.26 4.38
C PRO A 38 5.56 8.13 4.25
N GLU A 39 6.31 8.67 5.22
CA GLU A 39 7.78 8.72 5.16
C GLU A 39 8.44 7.34 4.97
N TYR A 40 7.81 6.27 5.49
CA TYR A 40 8.32 4.91 5.37
C TYR A 40 8.17 4.31 3.97
N TRP A 41 7.43 4.94 3.04
CA TRP A 41 7.32 4.48 1.65
C TRP A 41 8.66 4.51 0.92
N VAL A 42 9.58 5.37 1.33
CA VAL A 42 10.96 5.43 0.80
C VAL A 42 11.63 4.05 0.83
N ASN A 43 11.46 3.31 1.92
CA ASN A 43 12.05 1.99 2.11
C ASN A 43 11.07 0.83 1.87
N LEU A 44 9.79 1.11 1.69
CA LEU A 44 8.76 0.07 1.57
C LEU A 44 8.25 -0.12 0.13
N VAL A 45 8.26 0.92 -0.69
CA VAL A 45 7.57 0.94 -1.98
C VAL A 45 8.55 1.11 -3.14
N HIS A 46 8.36 0.31 -4.19
CA HIS A 46 9.01 0.54 -5.47
C HIS A 46 8.48 1.82 -6.11
N GLN A 47 9.34 2.79 -6.35
CA GLN A 47 8.94 4.09 -6.92
C GLN A 47 8.23 3.96 -8.26
N ASP A 48 8.71 3.09 -9.12
CA ASP A 48 8.17 2.85 -10.49
C ASP A 48 6.82 2.13 -10.48
N SER A 49 6.43 1.54 -9.35
CA SER A 49 5.12 0.89 -9.20
C SER A 49 4.01 1.86 -8.78
N ILE A 50 4.35 3.09 -8.43
CA ILE A 50 3.38 4.06 -7.92
C ILE A 50 2.39 4.44 -8.99
N THR A 51 1.11 4.30 -8.67
CA THR A 51 -0.01 4.75 -9.50
C THR A 51 -0.89 5.69 -8.70
N VAL A 52 -1.49 6.67 -9.40
CA VAL A 52 -2.30 7.72 -8.78
C VAL A 52 -3.61 7.85 -9.54
N SER A 53 -4.71 7.85 -8.79
CA SER A 53 -6.04 8.18 -9.29
C SER A 53 -6.59 9.37 -8.54
N VAL A 54 -7.15 10.34 -9.26
CA VAL A 54 -7.79 11.52 -8.69
C VAL A 54 -9.21 11.66 -9.18
N THR A 55 -10.10 12.11 -8.31
CA THR A 55 -11.49 12.41 -8.63
C THR A 55 -11.80 13.85 -8.20
N PRO A 56 -12.01 14.79 -9.14
CA PRO A 56 -12.40 16.15 -8.81
C PRO A 56 -13.69 16.21 -7.98
N ILE A 57 -13.77 17.17 -7.07
CA ILE A 57 -14.93 17.39 -6.22
C ILE A 57 -15.59 18.73 -6.57
N GLY A 58 -16.90 18.74 -6.72
CA GLY A 58 -17.73 19.93 -6.90
C GLY A 58 -17.82 20.43 -8.32
N ALA A 59 -16.75 20.41 -9.09
CA ALA A 59 -16.71 20.83 -10.49
C ALA A 59 -15.63 20.05 -11.24
N GLN A 60 -15.71 20.09 -12.56
CA GLN A 60 -14.65 19.51 -13.41
C GLN A 60 -13.33 20.26 -13.20
N GLN A 61 -12.24 19.50 -13.07
CA GLN A 61 -10.88 20.01 -12.92
C GLN A 61 -9.97 19.15 -13.78
N ASP A 62 -9.13 19.77 -14.60
CA ASP A 62 -8.13 19.08 -15.43
C ASP A 62 -6.86 18.84 -14.61
N ILE A 63 -6.90 17.86 -13.73
CA ILE A 63 -5.80 17.52 -12.85
C ILE A 63 -4.93 16.46 -13.52
N VAL A 64 -3.63 16.74 -13.61
CA VAL A 64 -2.61 15.80 -14.09
C VAL A 64 -1.55 15.57 -13.03
N VAL A 65 -0.92 14.41 -13.07
CA VAL A 65 0.27 14.14 -12.28
C VAL A 65 1.45 14.75 -13.00
N LYS A 66 2.06 15.78 -12.41
CA LYS A 66 3.20 16.48 -12.97
C LYS A 66 4.50 15.76 -12.70
N ASP A 67 4.64 15.24 -11.49
CA ASP A 67 5.83 14.51 -11.03
C ASP A 67 5.46 13.63 -9.83
N PHE A 68 6.23 12.59 -9.58
CA PHE A 68 6.05 11.72 -8.44
C PHE A 68 7.32 10.99 -8.06
N ASP A 69 7.44 10.70 -6.79
CA ASP A 69 8.40 9.77 -6.23
C ASP A 69 7.76 9.04 -5.03
N ASN A 70 8.54 8.27 -4.30
CA ASN A 70 8.02 7.56 -3.12
C ASN A 70 7.93 8.44 -1.86
N THR A 71 8.10 9.76 -1.98
CA THR A 71 7.89 10.75 -0.91
C THR A 71 6.66 11.60 -1.13
N LYS A 72 6.33 11.92 -2.39
CA LYS A 72 5.21 12.79 -2.74
C LYS A 72 4.75 12.61 -4.19
N ILE A 73 3.52 13.02 -4.42
CA ILE A 73 2.92 13.18 -5.75
C ILE A 73 2.69 14.66 -5.98
N VAL A 74 3.15 15.19 -7.09
CA VAL A 74 2.90 16.58 -7.49
C VAL A 74 1.82 16.61 -8.56
N LEU A 75 0.70 17.27 -8.24
CA LEU A 75 -0.43 17.46 -9.14
C LEU A 75 -0.35 18.86 -9.77
N GLN A 76 -0.98 18.99 -10.95
CA GLN A 76 -1.16 20.27 -11.62
C GLN A 76 -2.59 20.36 -12.14
N HIS A 77 -3.24 21.50 -11.91
CA HIS A 77 -4.50 21.84 -12.57
C HIS A 77 -4.17 22.60 -13.85
N VAL A 78 -4.34 21.95 -14.98
CA VAL A 78 -4.06 22.56 -16.31
C VAL A 78 -5.10 23.64 -16.60
N GLY A 79 -4.62 24.87 -16.87
CA GLY A 79 -5.49 26.04 -17.06
C GLY A 79 -6.09 26.62 -15.78
N GLY A 80 -5.82 26.04 -14.64
CA GLY A 80 -6.21 26.53 -13.32
C GLY A 80 -5.14 27.36 -12.63
N ASN A 81 -5.30 27.55 -11.34
CA ASN A 81 -4.34 28.28 -10.52
C ASN A 81 -3.04 27.51 -10.36
N ALA A 82 -1.91 28.10 -10.72
CA ALA A 82 -0.59 27.49 -10.64
C ALA A 82 -0.18 27.07 -9.21
N SER A 83 -0.71 27.74 -8.19
CA SER A 83 -0.50 27.37 -6.79
C SER A 83 -1.40 26.22 -6.32
N GLY A 84 -2.31 25.74 -7.17
CA GLY A 84 -3.24 24.67 -6.84
C GLY A 84 -4.39 25.06 -5.91
N GLY A 85 -4.60 26.36 -5.67
CA GLY A 85 -5.65 26.84 -4.76
C GLY A 85 -7.08 26.48 -5.16
N ASP A 86 -7.29 26.08 -6.42
CA ASP A 86 -8.55 25.60 -6.98
C ASP A 86 -8.65 24.07 -7.09
N ILE A 87 -7.63 23.33 -6.67
CA ILE A 87 -7.68 21.86 -6.59
C ILE A 87 -8.51 21.44 -5.40
N ASP A 88 -9.51 20.62 -5.65
CA ASP A 88 -10.29 19.89 -4.65
C ASP A 88 -10.63 18.52 -5.22
N CYS A 89 -9.97 17.49 -4.73
CA CYS A 89 -10.12 16.13 -5.26
C CYS A 89 -9.93 15.05 -4.20
N PHE A 90 -10.57 13.91 -4.41
CA PHE A 90 -10.16 12.67 -3.78
C PHE A 90 -8.98 12.08 -4.53
N TYR A 91 -8.10 11.42 -3.81
CA TYR A 91 -6.98 10.70 -4.40
C TYR A 91 -6.82 9.29 -3.81
N HIS A 92 -6.33 8.39 -4.67
CA HIS A 92 -5.86 7.07 -4.29
C HIS A 92 -4.48 6.87 -4.89
N VAL A 93 -3.52 6.51 -4.08
CA VAL A 93 -2.15 6.18 -4.48
C VAL A 93 -1.89 4.76 -4.08
N TYR A 94 -1.43 3.94 -5.04
CA TYR A 94 -1.02 2.55 -4.81
C TYR A 94 0.46 2.40 -5.10
N GLY A 95 1.12 1.50 -4.38
CA GLY A 95 2.50 1.15 -4.65
C GLY A 95 2.82 -0.27 -4.21
N GLU A 96 3.58 -1.00 -5.03
CA GLU A 96 4.01 -2.36 -4.72
C GLU A 96 5.10 -2.36 -3.66
N ARG A 97 5.01 -3.28 -2.72
CA ARG A 97 6.02 -3.46 -1.68
C ARG A 97 7.30 -4.06 -2.26
N LYS A 98 8.44 -3.52 -1.84
CA LYS A 98 9.77 -4.00 -2.24
C LYS A 98 10.48 -4.85 -1.18
N ASP A 99 9.88 -4.99 -0.01
CA ASP A 99 10.41 -5.80 1.09
C ASP A 99 10.09 -7.30 0.97
N LEU A 100 9.25 -7.66 0.02
CA LEU A 100 8.84 -9.02 -0.27
C LEU A 100 9.04 -9.34 -1.76
N ASN A 101 9.17 -10.61 -2.09
CA ASN A 101 9.11 -11.06 -3.48
C ASN A 101 7.71 -10.80 -4.06
N PRO A 102 7.61 -10.54 -5.39
CA PRO A 102 6.32 -10.41 -6.05
C PRO A 102 5.45 -11.64 -5.82
N LEU A 103 4.14 -11.40 -5.67
CA LEU A 103 3.17 -12.48 -5.50
C LEU A 103 3.10 -13.34 -6.76
N ILE A 104 3.17 -14.64 -6.57
CA ILE A 104 2.88 -15.62 -7.63
C ILE A 104 1.39 -15.97 -7.52
N ILE A 105 0.58 -15.41 -8.43
CA ILE A 105 -0.88 -15.47 -8.34
C ILE A 105 -1.41 -16.85 -8.70
N ASP A 106 -0.81 -17.46 -9.71
CA ASP A 106 -1.21 -18.76 -10.26
C ASP A 106 -0.02 -19.73 -10.17
N TYR A 107 -0.23 -20.83 -9.50
CA TYR A 107 0.79 -21.85 -9.32
C TYR A 107 0.16 -23.26 -9.27
N GLU A 108 0.92 -24.25 -9.68
CA GLU A 108 0.51 -25.63 -9.60
C GLU A 108 0.69 -26.20 -8.19
N GLY A 109 -0.36 -26.75 -7.61
CA GLY A 109 -0.32 -27.33 -6.29
C GLY A 109 -1.67 -27.87 -5.84
N LYS A 110 -1.68 -28.62 -4.75
CA LYS A 110 -2.90 -29.20 -4.12
C LYS A 110 -3.25 -28.52 -2.81
N THR A 111 -2.26 -27.89 -2.18
CA THR A 111 -2.40 -27.24 -0.88
C THR A 111 -1.70 -25.90 -0.90
N TRP A 112 -1.98 -25.06 0.09
CA TRP A 112 -1.29 -23.79 0.27
C TRP A 112 0.23 -23.94 0.53
N GLU A 113 0.67 -25.12 0.98
CA GLU A 113 2.09 -25.44 1.23
C GLU A 113 2.90 -25.58 -0.06
N ASP A 114 2.22 -25.80 -1.19
CA ASP A 114 2.84 -25.95 -2.50
C ASP A 114 3.22 -24.60 -3.13
N TYR A 115 2.96 -23.48 -2.41
CA TYR A 115 3.35 -22.17 -2.90
C TYR A 115 4.85 -22.09 -3.16
N PRO A 116 5.30 -21.65 -4.35
CA PRO A 116 6.69 -21.81 -4.79
C PRO A 116 7.68 -20.85 -4.12
N ASP A 117 7.22 -19.83 -3.40
CA ASP A 117 8.10 -18.94 -2.64
C ASP A 117 7.77 -18.98 -1.14
N PRO A 118 8.49 -19.79 -0.36
CA PRO A 118 8.24 -19.93 1.07
C PRO A 118 8.47 -18.63 1.87
N ASN A 119 9.24 -17.68 1.34
CA ASN A 119 9.56 -16.45 2.05
C ASN A 119 8.37 -15.48 2.17
N VAL A 120 7.38 -15.61 1.28
CA VAL A 120 6.18 -14.74 1.30
C VAL A 120 5.28 -15.04 2.49
N PHE A 121 5.26 -16.27 2.97
CA PHE A 121 4.44 -16.71 4.10
C PHE A 121 5.20 -16.67 5.44
N MET A 122 6.47 -16.38 5.42
CA MET A 122 7.22 -16.23 6.64
C MET A 122 6.88 -14.89 7.28
N ALA A 123 6.32 -14.93 8.48
CA ALA A 123 6.26 -13.73 9.30
C ALA A 123 7.68 -13.15 9.42
N PRO A 124 7.83 -11.82 9.42
CA PRO A 124 9.13 -11.17 9.41
C PRO A 124 10.03 -11.57 10.58
N ASP A 125 9.45 -12.12 11.64
CA ASP A 125 10.15 -12.71 12.75
C ASP A 125 9.32 -13.82 13.43
N ASP A 126 9.99 -14.67 14.19
CA ASP A 126 9.37 -15.82 14.86
C ASP A 126 8.38 -15.43 15.97
N GLU A 127 8.49 -14.22 16.53
CA GLU A 127 7.56 -13.74 17.55
C GLU A 127 6.17 -13.45 16.97
N ASP A 128 6.10 -12.83 15.79
CA ASP A 128 4.83 -12.56 15.12
C ASP A 128 4.13 -13.85 14.68
N ARG A 129 4.91 -14.84 14.28
CA ARG A 129 4.39 -16.16 13.90
C ARG A 129 3.74 -16.86 15.10
N ASN A 130 4.37 -16.81 16.27
CA ASN A 130 3.85 -17.41 17.49
C ASN A 130 2.56 -16.72 17.96
N ILE A 131 2.49 -15.39 17.90
CA ILE A 131 1.29 -14.62 18.27
C ILE A 131 0.12 -14.92 17.33
N LEU A 132 0.38 -15.05 16.03
CA LEU A 132 -0.65 -15.41 15.05
C LEU A 132 -1.13 -16.87 15.27
N ASP A 133 -0.22 -17.79 15.48
CA ASP A 133 -0.53 -19.19 15.76
C ASP A 133 -1.36 -19.38 17.03
N GLU A 134 -1.04 -18.70 18.11
CA GLU A 134 -1.80 -18.76 19.35
C GLU A 134 -3.20 -18.16 19.21
N ARG A 135 -3.37 -17.05 18.48
CA ARG A 135 -4.67 -16.42 18.23
C ARG A 135 -5.56 -17.25 17.32
N TYR A 136 -5.00 -17.97 16.36
CA TYR A 136 -5.76 -18.75 15.39
C TYR A 136 -5.97 -20.21 15.76
N ARG A 137 -5.19 -20.77 16.68
CA ARG A 137 -5.38 -22.14 17.18
C ARG A 137 -6.62 -22.29 18.09
N GLY A 138 -7.01 -21.23 18.82
CA GLY A 138 -8.11 -21.30 19.77
C GLY A 138 -9.49 -21.57 19.13
N PRO A 139 -9.98 -20.76 18.18
CA PRO A 139 -11.36 -20.88 17.66
C PRO A 139 -11.54 -21.98 16.60
N ARG A 140 -10.48 -22.40 15.90
CA ARG A 140 -10.59 -23.39 14.80
C ARG A 140 -10.70 -24.82 15.25
N ASN A 141 -10.23 -25.13 16.45
CA ASN A 141 -10.30 -26.47 17.00
C ASN A 141 -11.66 -26.80 17.67
N THR A 142 -12.59 -25.87 17.67
CA THR A 142 -13.95 -26.07 18.20
C THR A 142 -14.99 -26.37 17.13
N ILE A 143 -14.63 -26.46 15.85
CA ILE A 143 -15.49 -27.02 14.82
C ILE A 143 -15.31 -28.54 14.87
N THR A 144 -15.83 -29.12 15.91
CA THR A 144 -16.13 -30.56 15.87
C THR A 144 -17.31 -30.80 14.96
N LYS A 145 -17.16 -31.78 14.10
CA LYS A 145 -18.04 -32.35 13.10
C LYS A 145 -19.50 -32.55 13.55
#